data_bc1ee9a771afe8caade8e38e7086a16b
#
_entry.id   bc1ee9a771afe8caade8e38e7086a16b
#
_cell.length_a   1.000
_cell.length_b   1.000
_cell.length_c   1.000
_cell.angle_alpha   90.00
_cell.angle_beta   90.00
_cell.angle_gamma   90.00
#
_symmetry.space_group_name_H-M   'P 1'
#
loop_
_entity.id
_entity.type
_entity.pdbx_description
1 polymer ?
#
loop_
_entity_poly.entity_id
_entity_poly.type
_entity_poly.pdbx_seq_one_letter_code
_entity_poly.pdbx_strand_id
1 'polypeptide(L)'
;MKPRQACLACLENKPAALLQAALWIAVEHDPSVDPDACQAICQNMQHTISIHLPMVAATELAQPLLRQLNALGFQQDEYLPLRPHAALMNHVLTRRRGQPLALAILALEFAQRLSIPLEGVSFPGHFLLRVPGADHLLDPCGGRRLYPNDCRELLIRQYGPGTALSAELLRPASAMQMLQRLSRNLRHLHTSNDAPLAALIDAERVMQLGPAQVGDYLARASLYRQLDCPHAERFDLEHALLLTEDPVQRLAVSERLGQLPSINRSIH
;
A
#
# COMPACT_ATOMS: atom_id res chain seq x y z
N MET A 1 23.38 -5.77 -0.24
CA MET A 1 22.59 -4.64 0.31
C MET A 1 21.40 -5.23 1.08
N LYS A 2 21.02 -4.66 2.24
CA LYS A 2 19.84 -5.17 2.96
C LYS A 2 18.56 -4.88 2.14
N PRO A 3 17.55 -5.78 2.14
CA PRO A 3 16.34 -5.60 1.31
C PRO A 3 15.65 -4.24 1.50
N ARG A 4 15.56 -3.76 2.75
CA ARG A 4 14.99 -2.46 3.10
C ARG A 4 15.74 -1.30 2.43
N GLN A 5 17.06 -1.33 2.44
CA GLN A 5 17.88 -0.30 1.78
C GLN A 5 17.69 -0.34 0.26
N ALA A 6 17.59 -1.54 -0.33
CA ALA A 6 17.30 -1.71 -1.74
C ALA A 6 15.91 -1.15 -2.12
N CYS A 7 14.90 -1.42 -1.30
CA CYS A 7 13.56 -0.86 -1.46
C CYS A 7 13.60 0.69 -1.48
N LEU A 8 14.26 1.31 -0.52
CA LEU A 8 14.36 2.77 -0.42
C LEU A 8 15.14 3.37 -1.60
N ALA A 9 16.25 2.74 -2.01
CA ALA A 9 17.05 3.18 -3.17
C ALA A 9 16.23 3.20 -4.48
N CYS A 10 15.27 2.30 -4.64
CA CYS A 10 14.38 2.29 -5.81
C CYS A 10 13.51 3.56 -5.92
N LEU A 11 13.26 4.25 -4.80
CA LEU A 11 12.46 5.49 -4.77
C LEU A 11 13.25 6.72 -5.22
N GLU A 12 14.58 6.65 -5.21
CA GLU A 12 15.47 7.73 -5.65
C GLU A 12 15.57 7.80 -7.20
N ASN A 13 15.16 6.73 -7.89
CA ASN A 13 15.12 6.69 -9.36
C ASN A 13 14.10 7.70 -9.91
N LYS A 14 14.34 8.16 -11.14
CA LYS A 14 13.43 9.08 -11.85
C LYS A 14 13.10 8.52 -13.24
N PRO A 15 11.92 7.98 -13.45
CA PRO A 15 10.84 7.75 -12.46
C PRO A 15 11.20 6.69 -11.41
N ALA A 16 10.52 6.74 -10.26
CA ALA A 16 10.72 5.76 -9.19
C ALA A 16 10.38 4.34 -9.66
N ALA A 17 11.23 3.37 -9.33
CA ALA A 17 11.03 1.96 -9.69
C ALA A 17 10.08 1.29 -8.67
N LEU A 18 8.79 1.62 -8.76
CA LEU A 18 7.77 1.26 -7.76
C LEU A 18 7.59 -0.26 -7.62
N LEU A 19 7.48 -1.00 -8.72
CA LEU A 19 7.36 -2.47 -8.69
C LEU A 19 8.61 -3.11 -8.08
N GLN A 20 9.79 -2.64 -8.47
CA GLN A 20 11.06 -3.14 -7.92
C GLN A 20 11.14 -2.91 -6.41
N ALA A 21 10.73 -1.73 -5.93
CA ALA A 21 10.66 -1.44 -4.50
C ALA A 21 9.68 -2.38 -3.77
N ALA A 22 8.52 -2.65 -4.36
CA ALA A 22 7.53 -3.57 -3.79
C ALA A 22 8.00 -5.04 -3.82
N LEU A 23 8.85 -5.43 -4.77
CA LEU A 23 9.50 -6.74 -4.78
C LEU A 23 10.54 -6.86 -3.67
N TRP A 24 11.30 -5.81 -3.39
CA TRP A 24 12.22 -5.79 -2.23
C TRP A 24 11.48 -5.89 -0.90
N ILE A 25 10.24 -5.40 -0.81
CA ILE A 25 9.36 -5.67 0.34
C ILE A 25 9.08 -7.18 0.46
N ALA A 26 8.84 -7.87 -0.65
CA ALA A 26 8.63 -9.32 -0.61
C ALA A 26 9.89 -10.07 -0.14
N VAL A 27 11.09 -9.63 -0.55
CA VAL A 27 12.37 -10.21 -0.09
C VAL A 27 12.58 -10.04 1.42
N GLU A 28 12.05 -8.98 2.04
CA GLU A 28 12.11 -8.84 3.52
C GLU A 28 11.37 -9.96 4.26
N HIS A 29 10.30 -10.47 3.66
CA HIS A 29 9.49 -11.55 4.23
C HIS A 29 9.94 -12.93 3.79
N ASP A 30 10.50 -13.06 2.59
CA ASP A 30 11.01 -14.30 2.02
C ASP A 30 12.32 -14.04 1.24
N PRO A 31 13.48 -14.32 1.84
CA PRO A 31 14.78 -14.12 1.18
C PRO A 31 15.00 -14.97 -0.08
N SER A 32 14.16 -15.97 -0.34
CA SER A 32 14.24 -16.79 -1.57
C SER A 32 13.64 -16.09 -2.79
N VAL A 33 12.93 -14.99 -2.62
CA VAL A 33 12.36 -14.20 -3.71
C VAL A 33 13.48 -13.55 -4.52
N ASP A 34 13.48 -13.82 -5.82
CA ASP A 34 14.36 -13.18 -6.80
C ASP A 34 13.61 -12.04 -7.51
N PRO A 35 13.93 -10.76 -7.22
CA PRO A 35 13.30 -9.62 -7.87
C PRO A 35 13.54 -9.57 -9.38
N ASP A 36 14.71 -10.03 -9.86
CA ASP A 36 15.06 -10.00 -11.28
C ASP A 36 14.26 -11.06 -12.06
N ALA A 37 14.06 -12.24 -11.49
CA ALA A 37 13.16 -13.23 -12.05
C ALA A 37 11.70 -12.72 -12.13
N CYS A 38 11.23 -12.00 -11.11
CA CYS A 38 9.91 -11.35 -11.13
C CYS A 38 9.82 -10.27 -12.21
N GLN A 39 10.86 -9.48 -12.42
CA GLN A 39 10.93 -8.49 -13.49
C GLN A 39 10.92 -9.13 -14.88
N ALA A 40 11.59 -10.28 -15.06
CA ALA A 40 11.58 -11.03 -16.31
C ALA A 40 10.15 -11.51 -16.68
N ILE A 41 9.33 -11.91 -15.67
CA ILE A 41 7.92 -12.23 -15.89
C ILE A 41 7.18 -11.02 -16.48
N CYS A 42 7.40 -9.82 -15.93
CA CYS A 42 6.78 -8.59 -16.43
C CYS A 42 7.26 -8.25 -17.86
N GLN A 43 8.55 -8.45 -18.16
CA GLN A 43 9.08 -8.23 -19.51
C GLN A 43 8.42 -9.16 -20.55
N ASN A 44 8.27 -10.43 -20.21
CA ASN A 44 7.61 -11.40 -21.08
C ASN A 44 6.13 -11.05 -21.33
N MET A 45 5.43 -10.57 -20.28
CA MET A 45 4.03 -10.14 -20.40
C MET A 45 3.87 -8.85 -21.21
N GLN A 46 4.84 -7.94 -21.18
CA GLN A 46 4.76 -6.65 -21.87
C GLN A 46 4.47 -6.81 -23.36
N HIS A 47 5.15 -7.74 -24.04
CA HIS A 47 4.91 -8.00 -25.46
C HIS A 47 3.48 -8.48 -25.69
N THR A 48 3.01 -9.46 -24.90
CA THR A 48 1.63 -9.96 -24.99
C THR A 48 0.60 -8.87 -24.76
N ILE A 49 0.84 -7.96 -23.80
CA ILE A 49 -0.07 -6.84 -23.53
C ILE A 49 -0.07 -5.88 -24.73
N SER A 50 1.10 -5.49 -25.23
CA SER A 50 1.24 -4.47 -26.27
C SER A 50 0.53 -4.83 -27.58
N ILE A 51 0.58 -6.08 -28.00
CA ILE A 51 -0.07 -6.54 -29.24
C ILE A 51 -1.59 -6.60 -29.15
N HIS A 52 -2.16 -6.61 -27.94
CA HIS A 52 -3.61 -6.64 -27.73
C HIS A 52 -4.20 -5.26 -27.40
N LEU A 53 -3.37 -4.23 -27.30
CA LEU A 53 -3.87 -2.87 -27.10
C LEU A 53 -4.38 -2.28 -28.42
N PRO A 54 -5.48 -1.50 -28.39
CA PRO A 54 -6.01 -0.84 -29.58
C PRO A 54 -5.08 0.28 -30.06
N MET A 55 -5.15 0.59 -31.35
CA MET A 55 -4.43 1.69 -31.99
C MET A 55 -5.14 3.03 -31.75
N VAL A 56 -5.03 3.55 -30.54
CA VAL A 56 -5.64 4.82 -30.12
C VAL A 56 -4.60 5.69 -29.41
N ALA A 57 -4.98 6.92 -29.04
CA ALA A 57 -4.07 7.81 -28.30
C ALA A 57 -3.65 7.21 -26.94
N ALA A 58 -2.41 7.48 -26.49
CA ALA A 58 -1.88 6.94 -25.24
C ALA A 58 -2.78 7.24 -24.02
N THR A 59 -3.45 8.39 -24.02
CA THR A 59 -4.41 8.79 -22.97
C THR A 59 -5.67 7.91 -22.90
N GLU A 60 -5.97 7.18 -23.96
CA GLU A 60 -7.13 6.28 -24.05
C GLU A 60 -6.76 4.83 -23.73
N LEU A 61 -5.45 4.52 -23.61
CA LEU A 61 -4.97 3.14 -23.42
C LEU A 61 -5.05 2.64 -21.98
N ALA A 62 -5.25 3.51 -20.98
CA ALA A 62 -5.26 3.11 -19.57
C ALA A 62 -6.36 2.07 -19.26
N GLN A 63 -7.59 2.30 -19.69
CA GLN A 63 -8.69 1.34 -19.50
C GLN A 63 -8.48 0.04 -20.30
N PRO A 64 -8.10 0.04 -21.60
CA PRO A 64 -7.69 -1.16 -22.31
C PRO A 64 -6.58 -1.95 -21.61
N LEU A 65 -5.55 -1.29 -21.08
CA LEU A 65 -4.48 -1.93 -20.31
C LEU A 65 -5.04 -2.70 -19.11
N LEU A 66 -5.90 -2.06 -18.30
CA LEU A 66 -6.51 -2.69 -17.13
C LEU A 66 -7.39 -3.89 -17.50
N ARG A 67 -8.15 -3.77 -18.58
CA ARG A 67 -8.94 -4.89 -19.12
C ARG A 67 -8.06 -6.04 -19.60
N GLN A 68 -6.93 -5.73 -20.25
CA GLN A 68 -5.99 -6.73 -20.71
C GLN A 68 -5.31 -7.45 -19.53
N LEU A 69 -4.92 -6.73 -18.46
CA LEU A 69 -4.42 -7.33 -17.24
C LEU A 69 -5.45 -8.26 -16.58
N ASN A 70 -6.71 -7.83 -16.55
CA ASN A 70 -7.81 -8.66 -16.05
C ASN A 70 -8.02 -9.92 -16.92
N ALA A 71 -7.96 -9.80 -18.25
CA ALA A 71 -8.05 -10.94 -19.18
C ALA A 71 -6.88 -11.91 -19.00
N LEU A 72 -5.69 -11.44 -18.63
CA LEU A 72 -4.54 -12.25 -18.26
C LEU A 72 -4.69 -12.92 -16.89
N GLY A 73 -5.80 -12.67 -16.19
CA GLY A 73 -6.14 -13.27 -14.90
C GLY A 73 -5.80 -12.41 -13.69
N PHE A 74 -5.20 -11.23 -13.84
CA PHE A 74 -4.93 -10.34 -12.71
C PHE A 74 -6.23 -9.73 -12.16
N GLN A 75 -6.75 -10.33 -11.12
CA GLN A 75 -8.04 -9.98 -10.53
C GLN A 75 -7.90 -9.79 -9.02
N GLN A 76 -8.90 -9.16 -8.43
CA GLN A 76 -8.97 -9.03 -6.98
C GLN A 76 -8.96 -10.41 -6.31
N ASP A 77 -8.21 -10.52 -5.22
CA ASP A 77 -8.24 -11.73 -4.39
C ASP A 77 -9.50 -11.68 -3.52
N GLU A 78 -10.43 -12.60 -3.79
CA GLU A 78 -11.72 -12.72 -3.09
C GLU A 78 -11.64 -13.69 -1.90
N TYR A 79 -10.46 -14.26 -1.63
CA TYR A 79 -10.28 -15.22 -0.56
C TYR A 79 -10.43 -14.55 0.81
N LEU A 80 -11.36 -15.04 1.62
CA LEU A 80 -11.57 -14.51 2.97
C LEU A 80 -11.25 -15.60 4.03
N PRO A 81 -10.47 -15.25 5.07
CA PRO A 81 -9.79 -13.97 5.30
C PRO A 81 -8.63 -13.75 4.34
N LEU A 82 -8.42 -12.49 3.93
CA LEU A 82 -7.29 -12.11 3.08
C LEU A 82 -5.95 -12.46 3.75
N ARG A 83 -5.01 -12.94 2.95
CA ARG A 83 -3.66 -13.31 3.39
C ARG A 83 -2.62 -12.34 2.84
N PRO A 84 -1.42 -12.26 3.42
CA PRO A 84 -0.31 -11.42 2.92
C PRO A 84 0.02 -11.63 1.44
N HIS A 85 -0.20 -12.84 0.91
CA HIS A 85 -0.04 -13.16 -0.52
C HIS A 85 -0.80 -12.21 -1.46
N ALA A 86 -1.91 -11.62 -1.01
CA ALA A 86 -2.69 -10.69 -1.81
C ALA A 86 -2.00 -9.31 -1.98
N ALA A 87 -0.97 -9.02 -1.19
CA ALA A 87 -0.24 -7.75 -1.21
C ALA A 87 1.26 -7.91 -1.53
N LEU A 88 1.84 -9.11 -1.41
CA LEU A 88 3.23 -9.42 -1.77
C LEU A 88 3.36 -9.63 -3.28
N MET A 89 4.15 -8.79 -3.95
CA MET A 89 4.19 -8.70 -5.42
C MET A 89 4.65 -9.99 -6.12
N ASN A 90 5.57 -10.75 -5.54
CA ASN A 90 5.99 -12.06 -6.05
C ASN A 90 4.79 -13.03 -6.13
N HIS A 91 3.95 -13.05 -5.10
CA HIS A 91 2.74 -13.88 -5.09
C HIS A 91 1.66 -13.34 -6.03
N VAL A 92 1.50 -12.01 -6.12
CA VAL A 92 0.55 -11.40 -7.06
C VAL A 92 0.90 -11.75 -8.50
N LEU A 93 2.20 -11.70 -8.87
CA LEU A 93 2.67 -12.06 -10.21
C LEU A 93 2.43 -13.54 -10.54
N THR A 94 2.67 -14.45 -9.59
CA THR A 94 2.53 -15.90 -9.82
C THR A 94 1.07 -16.38 -9.76
N ARG A 95 0.31 -15.88 -8.77
CA ARG A 95 -1.08 -16.29 -8.54
C ARG A 95 -2.09 -15.50 -9.40
N ARG A 96 -1.67 -14.36 -9.93
CA ARG A 96 -2.52 -13.39 -10.65
C ARG A 96 -3.72 -12.90 -9.84
N ARG A 97 -3.60 -12.92 -8.52
CA ARG A 97 -4.61 -12.46 -7.56
C ARG A 97 -3.96 -11.51 -6.57
N GLY A 98 -4.60 -10.37 -6.31
CA GLY A 98 -4.05 -9.38 -5.40
C GLY A 98 -5.07 -8.38 -4.88
N GLN A 99 -4.65 -7.62 -3.87
CA GLN A 99 -5.40 -6.44 -3.43
C GLN A 99 -5.37 -5.34 -4.51
N PRO A 100 -6.38 -4.44 -4.55
CA PRO A 100 -6.43 -3.36 -5.54
C PRO A 100 -5.15 -2.53 -5.65
N LEU A 101 -4.49 -2.21 -4.52
CA LEU A 101 -3.21 -1.49 -4.54
C LEU A 101 -2.08 -2.28 -5.22
N ALA A 102 -1.97 -3.58 -4.96
CA ALA A 102 -0.95 -4.42 -5.59
C ALA A 102 -1.19 -4.56 -7.11
N LEU A 103 -2.44 -4.69 -7.53
CA LEU A 103 -2.83 -4.68 -8.95
C LEU A 103 -2.58 -3.31 -9.60
N ALA A 104 -2.80 -2.22 -8.86
CA ALA A 104 -2.48 -0.87 -9.32
C ALA A 104 -0.97 -0.67 -9.53
N ILE A 105 -0.12 -1.16 -8.61
CA ILE A 105 1.35 -1.10 -8.75
C ILE A 105 1.78 -1.82 -10.03
N LEU A 106 1.21 -2.99 -10.31
CA LEU A 106 1.49 -3.73 -11.54
C LEU A 106 1.01 -2.97 -12.78
N ALA A 107 -0.19 -2.39 -12.75
CA ALA A 107 -0.73 -1.59 -13.84
C ALA A 107 0.11 -0.35 -14.13
N LEU A 108 0.60 0.35 -13.09
CA LEU A 108 1.49 1.51 -13.21
C LEU A 108 2.84 1.13 -13.84
N GLU A 109 3.38 -0.03 -13.50
CA GLU A 109 4.60 -0.56 -14.12
C GLU A 109 4.41 -0.77 -15.63
N PHE A 110 3.32 -1.43 -16.06
CA PHE A 110 3.04 -1.62 -17.48
C PHE A 110 2.70 -0.31 -18.18
N ALA A 111 1.98 0.59 -17.53
CA ALA A 111 1.69 1.92 -18.07
C ALA A 111 2.99 2.70 -18.33
N GLN A 112 3.92 2.69 -17.39
CA GLN A 112 5.23 3.32 -17.55
C GLN A 112 6.02 2.70 -18.72
N ARG A 113 6.09 1.36 -18.80
CA ARG A 113 6.81 0.64 -19.89
C ARG A 113 6.22 0.90 -21.27
N LEU A 114 4.93 1.15 -21.35
CA LEU A 114 4.17 1.39 -22.58
C LEU A 114 3.91 2.87 -22.86
N SER A 115 4.49 3.77 -22.06
CA SER A 115 4.31 5.22 -22.16
C SER A 115 2.83 5.67 -22.08
N ILE A 116 2.03 4.95 -21.29
CA ILE A 116 0.63 5.27 -21.04
C ILE A 116 0.57 6.20 -19.80
N PRO A 117 -0.04 7.39 -19.89
CA PRO A 117 -0.14 8.31 -18.77
C PRO A 117 -1.15 7.76 -17.75
N LEU A 118 -0.64 7.28 -16.61
CA LEU A 118 -1.44 6.69 -15.55
C LEU A 118 -0.84 7.04 -14.18
N GLU A 119 -1.66 7.45 -13.23
CA GLU A 119 -1.27 7.85 -11.88
C GLU A 119 -2.10 7.09 -10.84
N GLY A 120 -1.50 6.78 -9.70
CA GLY A 120 -2.20 6.20 -8.55
C GLY A 120 -2.91 7.28 -7.72
N VAL A 121 -4.08 6.96 -7.18
CA VAL A 121 -4.85 7.82 -6.26
C VAL A 121 -5.12 7.04 -4.98
N SER A 122 -4.57 7.55 -3.87
CA SER A 122 -4.78 6.96 -2.54
C SER A 122 -6.14 7.39 -1.96
N PHE A 123 -7.21 6.92 -2.61
CA PHE A 123 -8.57 7.24 -2.20
C PHE A 123 -8.92 6.57 -0.85
N PRO A 124 -9.70 7.24 0.03
CA PRO A 124 -10.11 6.67 1.31
C PRO A 124 -10.84 5.33 1.14
N GLY A 125 -10.41 4.31 1.87
CA GLY A 125 -10.95 2.94 1.76
C GLY A 125 -10.59 2.19 0.46
N HIS A 126 -10.16 2.88 -0.60
CA HIS A 126 -9.88 2.31 -1.92
C HIS A 126 -8.54 2.78 -2.46
N PHE A 127 -7.97 2.04 -3.40
CA PHE A 127 -6.88 2.54 -4.24
C PHE A 127 -7.38 2.57 -5.69
N LEU A 128 -7.28 3.73 -6.31
CA LEU A 128 -7.81 3.97 -7.65
C LEU A 128 -6.69 4.49 -8.58
N LEU A 129 -6.97 4.51 -9.87
CA LEU A 129 -6.07 5.01 -10.89
C LEU A 129 -6.73 6.18 -11.63
N ARG A 130 -5.94 7.09 -12.17
CA ARG A 130 -6.44 8.17 -13.01
C ARG A 130 -5.54 8.40 -14.22
N VAL A 131 -6.15 8.85 -15.30
CA VAL A 131 -5.44 9.44 -16.43
C VAL A 131 -5.41 10.95 -16.21
N PRO A 132 -4.25 11.62 -16.34
CA PRO A 132 -4.19 13.08 -16.23
C PRO A 132 -5.16 13.77 -17.19
N GLY A 133 -5.98 14.69 -16.67
CA GLY A 133 -7.00 15.41 -17.44
C GLY A 133 -8.33 14.68 -17.63
N ALA A 134 -8.47 13.42 -17.23
CA ALA A 134 -9.76 12.71 -17.30
C ALA A 134 -10.72 13.19 -16.18
N ASP A 135 -12.01 13.08 -16.45
CA ASP A 135 -13.12 13.44 -15.56
C ASP A 135 -13.55 12.29 -14.62
N HIS A 136 -12.87 11.16 -14.72
CA HIS A 136 -13.17 9.93 -13.98
C HIS A 136 -11.90 9.26 -13.47
N LEU A 137 -12.06 8.39 -12.47
CA LEU A 137 -11.06 7.45 -12.00
C LEU A 137 -11.29 6.06 -12.61
N LEU A 138 -10.30 5.18 -12.47
CA LEU A 138 -10.36 3.80 -12.90
C LEU A 138 -10.15 2.87 -11.72
N ASP A 139 -10.96 1.82 -11.64
CA ASP A 139 -10.73 0.71 -10.72
C ASP A 139 -9.56 -0.15 -11.26
N PRO A 140 -8.50 -0.41 -10.47
CA PRO A 140 -7.40 -1.25 -10.92
C PRO A 140 -7.84 -2.71 -11.22
N CYS A 141 -8.98 -3.13 -10.67
CA CYS A 141 -9.54 -4.46 -10.88
C CYS A 141 -10.46 -4.49 -12.11
N GLY A 142 -9.89 -4.39 -13.31
CA GLY A 142 -10.63 -4.50 -14.57
C GLY A 142 -10.99 -3.18 -15.25
N GLY A 143 -10.61 -2.04 -14.71
CA GLY A 143 -10.72 -0.76 -15.40
C GLY A 143 -12.12 -0.16 -15.44
N ARG A 144 -12.99 -0.47 -14.47
CA ARG A 144 -14.29 0.20 -14.35
C ARG A 144 -14.07 1.70 -14.13
N ARG A 145 -14.81 2.53 -14.86
CA ARG A 145 -14.80 3.99 -14.64
C ARG A 145 -15.62 4.34 -13.41
N LEU A 146 -15.07 5.26 -12.61
CA LEU A 146 -15.73 5.83 -11.45
C LEU A 146 -15.80 7.34 -11.64
N TYR A 147 -17.00 7.84 -11.82
CA TYR A 147 -17.28 9.26 -11.91
C TYR A 147 -17.40 9.91 -10.52
N PRO A 148 -17.45 11.25 -10.41
CA PRO A 148 -17.53 11.92 -9.10
C PRO A 148 -18.68 11.43 -8.21
N ASN A 149 -19.80 11.00 -8.77
CA ASN A 149 -20.92 10.43 -7.99
C ASN A 149 -20.55 9.08 -7.40
N ASP A 150 -19.91 8.19 -8.18
CA ASP A 150 -19.43 6.90 -7.66
C ASP A 150 -18.42 7.12 -6.52
N CYS A 151 -17.52 8.08 -6.66
CA CYS A 151 -16.55 8.42 -5.62
C CYS A 151 -17.23 8.94 -4.34
N ARG A 152 -18.29 9.77 -4.46
CA ARG A 152 -19.09 10.20 -3.30
C ARG A 152 -19.77 9.03 -2.61
N GLU A 153 -20.35 8.09 -3.36
CA GLU A 153 -20.96 6.89 -2.80
C GLU A 153 -19.95 6.03 -2.03
N LEU A 154 -18.73 5.87 -2.55
CA LEU A 154 -17.67 5.16 -1.84
C LEU A 154 -17.32 5.83 -0.51
N LEU A 155 -17.23 7.18 -0.48
CA LEU A 155 -16.97 7.93 0.75
C LEU A 155 -18.12 7.80 1.76
N ILE A 156 -19.36 7.91 1.29
CA ILE A 156 -20.56 7.78 2.15
C ILE A 156 -20.60 6.39 2.78
N ARG A 157 -20.31 5.35 2.03
CA ARG A 157 -20.27 3.96 2.56
C ARG A 157 -19.20 3.77 3.62
N GLN A 158 -18.05 4.45 3.48
CA GLN A 158 -16.89 4.29 4.36
C GLN A 158 -16.97 5.18 5.61
N TYR A 159 -17.45 6.42 5.48
CA TYR A 159 -17.35 7.46 6.52
C TYR A 159 -18.70 8.10 6.87
N GLY A 160 -19.78 7.70 6.23
CA GLY A 160 -21.11 8.25 6.45
C GLY A 160 -21.45 9.47 5.57
N PRO A 161 -22.71 9.92 5.61
CA PRO A 161 -23.28 10.88 4.64
C PRO A 161 -22.72 12.30 4.74
N GLY A 162 -22.01 12.66 5.81
CA GLY A 162 -21.41 13.98 6.01
C GLY A 162 -20.07 14.20 5.30
N THR A 163 -19.53 13.18 4.63
CA THR A 163 -18.19 13.27 4.01
C THR A 163 -18.27 13.84 2.60
N ALA A 164 -17.62 14.99 2.39
CA ALA A 164 -17.57 15.64 1.08
C ALA A 164 -16.39 15.14 0.23
N LEU A 165 -16.62 14.97 -1.07
CA LEU A 165 -15.54 14.70 -2.04
C LEU A 165 -14.76 16.01 -2.28
N SER A 166 -13.51 16.04 -1.84
CA SER A 166 -12.59 17.18 -2.07
C SER A 166 -11.58 16.85 -3.18
N ALA A 167 -11.04 17.89 -3.82
CA ALA A 167 -9.98 17.73 -4.81
C ALA A 167 -8.70 17.12 -4.21
N GLU A 168 -8.48 17.26 -2.91
CA GLU A 168 -7.35 16.69 -2.20
C GLU A 168 -7.37 15.16 -2.19
N LEU A 169 -8.55 14.56 -2.03
CA LEU A 169 -8.74 13.11 -2.06
C LEU A 169 -8.48 12.49 -3.44
N LEU A 170 -8.42 13.33 -4.47
CA LEU A 170 -8.19 12.93 -5.87
C LEU A 170 -6.76 13.22 -6.33
N ARG A 171 -5.88 13.70 -5.45
CA ARG A 171 -4.47 13.98 -5.81
C ARG A 171 -3.70 12.70 -6.13
N PRO A 172 -2.74 12.75 -7.07
CA PRO A 172 -1.83 11.64 -7.32
C PRO A 172 -1.04 11.29 -6.08
N ALA A 173 -0.95 10.00 -5.81
CA ALA A 173 -0.10 9.48 -4.77
C ALA A 173 1.34 9.29 -5.29
N SER A 174 2.33 9.73 -4.54
CA SER A 174 3.73 9.45 -4.84
C SER A 174 4.05 7.95 -4.64
N ALA A 175 5.13 7.47 -5.25
CA ALA A 175 5.63 6.10 -5.05
C ALA A 175 5.86 5.79 -3.57
N MET A 176 6.40 6.74 -2.82
CA MET A 176 6.61 6.63 -1.37
C MET A 176 5.29 6.43 -0.61
N GLN A 177 4.25 7.22 -0.92
CA GLN A 177 2.93 7.09 -0.32
C GLN A 177 2.26 5.75 -0.66
N MET A 178 2.44 5.26 -1.90
CA MET A 178 1.94 3.96 -2.34
C MET A 178 2.60 2.82 -1.56
N LEU A 179 3.94 2.83 -1.40
CA LEU A 179 4.66 1.82 -0.62
C LEU A 179 4.35 1.90 0.87
N GLN A 180 4.17 3.11 1.42
CA GLN A 180 3.75 3.28 2.81
C GLN A 180 2.35 2.66 3.03
N ARG A 181 1.41 2.90 2.10
CA ARG A 181 0.08 2.27 2.14
C ARG A 181 0.15 0.75 1.96
N LEU A 182 1.00 0.24 1.04
CA LEU A 182 1.23 -1.20 0.88
C LEU A 182 1.75 -1.82 2.19
N SER A 183 2.69 -1.14 2.86
CA SER A 183 3.22 -1.59 4.15
C SER A 183 2.16 -1.60 5.26
N ARG A 184 1.26 -0.59 5.30
CA ARG A 184 0.10 -0.61 6.22
C ARG A 184 -0.84 -1.78 5.94
N ASN A 185 -1.10 -2.08 4.66
CA ASN A 185 -1.92 -3.23 4.27
C ASN A 185 -1.26 -4.55 4.72
N LEU A 186 0.03 -4.74 4.44
CA LEU A 186 0.78 -5.92 4.86
C LEU A 186 0.80 -6.07 6.38
N ARG A 187 1.07 -5.00 7.13
CA ARG A 187 0.99 -4.99 8.60
C ARG A 187 -0.38 -5.51 9.07
N HIS A 188 -1.46 -4.99 8.51
CA HIS A 188 -2.81 -5.43 8.86
C HIS A 188 -3.03 -6.91 8.54
N LEU A 189 -2.62 -7.36 7.35
CA LEU A 189 -2.74 -8.75 6.93
C LEU A 189 -1.91 -9.70 7.81
N HIS A 190 -0.67 -9.35 8.14
CA HIS A 190 0.16 -10.16 9.03
C HIS A 190 -0.43 -10.19 10.45
N THR A 191 -0.92 -9.06 10.97
CA THR A 191 -1.61 -9.03 12.27
C THR A 191 -2.85 -9.92 12.28
N SER A 192 -3.66 -9.86 11.23
CA SER A 192 -4.90 -10.66 11.11
C SER A 192 -4.62 -12.17 10.90
N ASN A 193 -3.40 -12.52 10.51
CA ASN A 193 -2.94 -13.91 10.35
C ASN A 193 -2.00 -14.38 11.48
N ASP A 194 -2.05 -13.67 12.63
CA ASP A 194 -1.28 -14.02 13.85
C ASP A 194 0.24 -14.13 13.62
N ALA A 195 0.78 -13.20 12.81
CA ALA A 195 2.20 -13.12 12.50
C ALA A 195 2.80 -11.78 12.97
N PRO A 196 2.91 -11.54 14.30
CA PRO A 196 3.27 -10.23 14.86
C PRO A 196 4.69 -9.77 14.49
N LEU A 197 5.65 -10.68 14.33
CA LEU A 197 7.01 -10.33 13.89
C LEU A 197 7.02 -9.83 12.44
N ALA A 198 6.28 -10.47 11.54
CA ALA A 198 6.16 -10.02 10.17
C ALA A 198 5.42 -8.67 10.10
N ALA A 199 4.35 -8.51 10.89
CA ALA A 199 3.63 -7.25 11.01
C ALA A 199 4.53 -6.12 11.56
N LEU A 200 5.46 -6.42 12.47
CA LEU A 200 6.41 -5.44 13.00
C LEU A 200 7.40 -4.97 11.92
N ILE A 201 7.90 -5.87 11.07
CA ILE A 201 8.75 -5.52 9.91
C ILE A 201 8.04 -4.49 9.03
N ASP A 202 6.75 -4.70 8.76
CA ASP A 202 5.95 -3.76 7.96
C ASP A 202 5.68 -2.44 8.69
N ALA A 203 5.39 -2.49 9.99
CA ALA A 203 5.18 -1.30 10.80
C ALA A 203 6.43 -0.41 10.84
N GLU A 204 7.62 -0.99 10.99
CA GLU A 204 8.90 -0.26 10.94
C GLU A 204 9.14 0.37 9.56
N ARG A 205 8.76 -0.31 8.48
CA ARG A 205 8.86 0.24 7.13
C ARG A 205 7.94 1.43 6.93
N VAL A 206 6.72 1.40 7.47
CA VAL A 206 5.79 2.54 7.45
C VAL A 206 6.45 3.78 8.03
N MET A 207 7.17 3.65 9.16
CA MET A 207 7.86 4.77 9.82
C MET A 207 9.02 5.36 8.99
N GLN A 208 9.60 4.58 8.08
CA GLN A 208 10.72 5.00 7.22
C GLN A 208 10.28 5.60 5.89
N LEU A 209 9.09 5.23 5.40
CA LEU A 209 8.56 5.64 4.09
C LEU A 209 7.87 7.02 4.10
N GLY A 210 7.79 7.70 5.23
CA GLY A 210 7.17 9.04 5.29
C GLY A 210 6.68 9.38 6.69
N PRO A 211 6.02 10.52 6.84
CA PRO A 211 5.51 10.94 8.14
C PRO A 211 4.51 9.91 8.68
N ALA A 212 4.81 9.39 9.86
CA ALA A 212 3.94 8.46 10.55
C ALA A 212 2.75 9.20 11.17
N GLN A 213 1.60 8.58 11.12
CA GLN A 213 0.37 9.08 11.73
C GLN A 213 0.18 8.46 13.13
N VAL A 214 -0.69 9.05 13.95
CA VAL A 214 -1.07 8.51 15.27
C VAL A 214 -1.38 7.01 15.20
N GLY A 215 -2.20 6.60 14.22
CA GLY A 215 -2.58 5.20 14.01
C GLY A 215 -1.40 4.26 13.70
N ASP A 216 -0.31 4.76 13.13
CA ASP A 216 0.88 3.94 12.84
C ASP A 216 1.66 3.64 14.12
N TYR A 217 1.83 4.64 15.01
CA TYR A 217 2.43 4.44 16.33
C TYR A 217 1.59 3.51 17.19
N LEU A 218 0.26 3.71 17.25
CA LEU A 218 -0.64 2.85 18.03
C LEU A 218 -0.64 1.40 17.54
N ALA A 219 -0.60 1.19 16.24
CA ALA A 219 -0.54 -0.14 15.66
C ALA A 219 0.79 -0.83 15.99
N ARG A 220 1.94 -0.12 15.91
CA ARG A 220 3.24 -0.67 16.25
C ARG A 220 3.37 -0.91 17.77
N ALA A 221 2.86 -0.01 18.61
CA ALA A 221 2.75 -0.21 20.03
C ALA A 221 1.98 -1.48 20.40
N SER A 222 0.90 -1.78 19.66
CA SER A 222 0.13 -3.01 19.88
C SER A 222 0.89 -4.27 19.50
N LEU A 223 1.75 -4.22 18.48
CA LEU A 223 2.65 -5.31 18.12
C LEU A 223 3.74 -5.50 19.18
N TYR A 224 4.35 -4.42 19.70
CA TYR A 224 5.32 -4.49 20.79
C TYR A 224 4.72 -5.09 22.05
N ARG A 225 3.45 -4.79 22.36
CA ARG A 225 2.73 -5.42 23.48
C ARG A 225 2.57 -6.92 23.28
N GLN A 226 2.20 -7.37 22.06
CA GLN A 226 2.08 -8.79 21.75
C GLN A 226 3.42 -9.53 21.83
N LEU A 227 4.53 -8.82 21.59
CA LEU A 227 5.89 -9.35 21.61
C LEU A 227 6.58 -9.15 22.97
N ASP A 228 5.84 -8.71 23.99
CA ASP A 228 6.36 -8.44 25.36
C ASP A 228 7.56 -7.49 25.36
N CYS A 229 7.46 -6.40 24.61
CA CYS A 229 8.47 -5.36 24.49
C CYS A 229 7.98 -4.03 25.09
N PRO A 230 7.81 -3.90 26.42
CA PRO A 230 7.13 -2.76 27.05
C PRO A 230 7.86 -1.43 26.88
N HIS A 231 9.18 -1.41 26.74
CA HIS A 231 9.94 -0.19 26.49
C HIS A 231 9.67 0.40 25.10
N ALA A 232 9.61 -0.47 24.07
CA ALA A 232 9.30 -0.05 22.72
C ALA A 232 7.81 0.35 22.57
N GLU A 233 6.92 -0.36 23.26
CA GLU A 233 5.51 0.01 23.36
C GLU A 233 5.34 1.41 23.96
N ARG A 234 6.03 1.70 25.09
CA ARG A 234 6.00 3.01 25.73
C ARG A 234 6.44 4.12 24.78
N PHE A 235 7.56 3.92 24.09
CA PHE A 235 8.09 4.89 23.13
C PHE A 235 7.03 5.27 22.07
N ASP A 236 6.36 4.30 21.51
CA ASP A 236 5.34 4.55 20.50
C ASP A 236 4.07 5.20 21.06
N LEU A 237 3.64 4.82 22.25
CA LEU A 237 2.51 5.46 22.92
C LEU A 237 2.79 6.92 23.27
N GLU A 238 4.01 7.25 23.72
CA GLU A 238 4.43 8.63 23.99
C GLU A 238 4.39 9.47 22.71
N HIS A 239 4.85 8.93 21.56
CA HIS A 239 4.76 9.60 20.26
C HIS A 239 3.32 9.76 19.79
N ALA A 240 2.48 8.74 19.96
CA ALA A 240 1.05 8.84 19.64
C ALA A 240 0.38 9.94 20.46
N LEU A 241 0.73 10.07 21.75
CA LEU A 241 0.18 11.09 22.64
C LEU A 241 0.57 12.52 22.21
N LEU A 242 1.77 12.70 21.64
CA LEU A 242 2.22 13.99 21.12
C LEU A 242 1.47 14.41 19.86
N LEU A 243 1.04 13.45 19.05
CA LEU A 243 0.43 13.70 17.76
C LEU A 243 -1.10 13.74 17.77
N THR A 244 -1.74 13.11 18.77
CA THR A 244 -3.20 13.05 18.81
C THR A 244 -3.82 14.31 19.42
N GLU A 245 -4.82 14.88 18.72
CA GLU A 245 -5.63 16.00 19.18
C GLU A 245 -6.97 15.53 19.79
N ASP A 246 -7.37 14.28 19.55
CA ASP A 246 -8.63 13.72 20.05
C ASP A 246 -8.52 13.43 21.57
N PRO A 247 -9.35 14.09 22.41
CA PRO A 247 -9.30 13.90 23.87
C PRO A 247 -9.60 12.47 24.32
N VAL A 248 -10.47 11.74 23.61
CA VAL A 248 -10.82 10.34 23.93
C VAL A 248 -9.61 9.45 23.67
N GLN A 249 -8.96 9.63 22.53
CA GLN A 249 -7.78 8.89 22.16
C GLN A 249 -6.61 9.22 23.11
N ARG A 250 -6.46 10.50 23.51
CA ARG A 250 -5.44 10.92 24.50
C ARG A 250 -5.62 10.21 25.83
N LEU A 251 -6.86 10.16 26.33
CA LEU A 251 -7.16 9.48 27.59
C LEU A 251 -6.79 7.98 27.50
N ALA A 252 -7.24 7.29 26.46
CA ALA A 252 -6.96 5.87 26.26
C ALA A 252 -5.46 5.56 26.18
N VAL A 253 -4.68 6.41 25.48
CA VAL A 253 -3.22 6.27 25.38
C VAL A 253 -2.55 6.51 26.74
N SER A 254 -3.01 7.53 27.49
CA SER A 254 -2.47 7.85 28.82
C SER A 254 -2.74 6.72 29.83
N GLU A 255 -3.92 6.13 29.82
CA GLU A 255 -4.26 4.99 30.67
C GLU A 255 -3.37 3.78 30.35
N ARG A 256 -3.16 3.49 29.07
CA ARG A 256 -2.28 2.41 28.62
C ARG A 256 -0.82 2.65 29.03
N LEU A 257 -0.32 3.88 28.94
CA LEU A 257 1.01 4.26 29.42
C LEU A 257 1.16 4.06 30.94
N GLY A 258 0.14 4.37 31.73
CA GLY A 258 0.11 4.16 33.17
C GLY A 258 0.16 2.68 33.59
N GLN A 259 -0.27 1.77 32.72
CA GLN A 259 -0.23 0.32 32.97
C GLN A 259 1.16 -0.31 32.69
N LEU A 260 2.04 0.38 31.94
CA LEU A 260 3.35 -0.12 31.63
C LEU A 260 4.33 0.00 32.80
N PRO A 261 5.28 -0.95 32.95
CA PRO A 261 6.31 -0.89 33.98
C PRO A 261 7.04 0.47 33.95
N SER A 262 7.25 1.06 35.13
CA SER A 262 8.03 2.30 35.21
C SER A 262 9.48 2.03 34.77
N ILE A 263 10.01 2.92 33.92
CA ILE A 263 11.44 2.89 33.60
C ILE A 263 12.20 3.32 34.86
N ASN A 264 12.74 2.35 35.61
CA ASN A 264 13.77 2.69 36.62
C ASN A 264 14.97 3.30 35.88
N ARG A 265 15.03 4.61 35.79
CA ARG A 265 16.28 5.31 35.44
C ARG A 265 17.26 5.09 36.57
N SER A 266 17.96 3.95 36.56
CA SER A 266 19.22 3.85 37.26
C SER A 266 20.17 4.82 36.57
N ILE A 267 20.30 6.00 37.13
CA ILE A 267 21.36 6.95 36.75
C ILE A 267 22.65 6.29 37.25
N HIS A 268 23.43 5.74 36.35
CA HIS A 268 24.84 5.40 36.60
C HIS A 268 25.73 6.46 35.99
#